data_e0a4469961a797f098e9d88e27bf514e
#
_entry.id   e0a4469961a797f098e9d88e27bf514e
#
_cell.length_a   1.000
_cell.length_b   1.000
_cell.length_c   1.000
_cell.angle_alpha   90.00
_cell.angle_beta   90.00
_cell.angle_gamma   90.00
#
_symmetry.space_group_name_H-M   'P 1'
#
loop_
_entity.id
_entity.type
_entity.pdbx_description
1 polymer ?
#
loop_
_entity_poly.entity_id
_entity_poly.type
_entity_poly.pdbx_seq_one_letter_code
_entity_poly.pdbx_strand_id
1 'polypeptide(L)'
;MLNFGTIGSGWITDEYIHGAKDSGLWNLTAVYSRDALRGKEYAAKHGAKLVFTDLEQFADCKEIDAVYVASPNSMHYAQCKTLLKHGKHVICEKPLCAQADKVRELVKLSQEKGLVFMEAIMFLHQPQLKLLEQAVQSIGAISMVKLDFCQRSSKLDRYLQGELPNIFNPQLETGALMDLGVYCIYPALYLFGKPESFQISTNKMASGADGSGIVTMQYPDKLVTLTYSKLGQAGADSDFQGTDGTIAVASISRLGGIRLLHRDGTAEELHGDDEKYKLMGWEAKDFYRYITQPKESRDEYTKCSELSIAVAELMEEMRHKAGIHFASDSAQ
;
A
#
# COMPACT_ATOMS: atom_id res chain seq x y z
N MET A 1 -6.22 -18.86 16.24
CA MET A 1 -5.89 -18.82 14.80
C MET A 1 -7.16 -18.47 14.07
N LEU A 2 -7.14 -17.49 13.19
CA LEU A 2 -8.27 -17.11 12.34
C LEU A 2 -8.13 -17.73 10.94
N ASN A 3 -9.26 -17.96 10.30
CA ASN A 3 -9.31 -18.46 8.94
C ASN A 3 -9.45 -17.29 7.95
N PHE A 4 -8.65 -17.30 6.89
CA PHE A 4 -8.79 -16.29 5.87
C PHE A 4 -8.99 -16.88 4.48
N GLY A 5 -9.59 -16.07 3.62
CA GLY A 5 -9.68 -16.30 2.20
C GLY A 5 -8.88 -15.27 1.41
N THR A 6 -8.60 -15.56 0.14
CA THR A 6 -7.91 -14.63 -0.75
C THR A 6 -8.69 -14.34 -2.02
N ILE A 7 -8.62 -13.08 -2.48
CA ILE A 7 -9.00 -12.63 -3.82
C ILE A 7 -7.73 -12.17 -4.53
N GLY A 8 -7.40 -12.82 -5.64
CA GLY A 8 -6.15 -12.63 -6.37
C GLY A 8 -5.24 -13.84 -6.26
N SER A 9 -4.45 -14.06 -7.31
CA SER A 9 -3.52 -15.20 -7.44
C SER A 9 -2.19 -14.77 -8.03
N GLY A 10 -1.77 -13.55 -7.73
CA GLY A 10 -0.49 -12.97 -8.13
C GLY A 10 0.61 -13.24 -7.10
N TRP A 11 1.84 -12.90 -7.45
CA TRP A 11 3.01 -13.03 -6.58
C TRP A 11 2.85 -12.31 -5.24
N ILE A 12 2.16 -11.15 -5.21
CA ILE A 12 1.93 -10.42 -3.96
C ILE A 12 1.04 -11.20 -2.99
N THR A 13 0.04 -11.93 -3.54
CA THR A 13 -0.80 -12.83 -2.73
C THR A 13 0.01 -14.00 -2.20
N ASP A 14 0.98 -14.52 -2.99
CA ASP A 14 1.89 -15.58 -2.54
C ASP A 14 2.72 -15.12 -1.33
N GLU A 15 3.29 -13.89 -1.38
CA GLU A 15 4.07 -13.30 -0.29
C GLU A 15 3.21 -13.08 0.96
N TYR A 16 1.98 -12.56 0.80
CA TYR A 16 1.07 -12.37 1.93
C TYR A 16 0.70 -13.71 2.59
N ILE A 17 0.35 -14.73 1.79
CA ILE A 17 0.03 -16.06 2.31
C ILE A 17 1.24 -16.63 3.08
N HIS A 18 2.45 -16.46 2.56
CA HIS A 18 3.68 -16.90 3.23
C HIS A 18 3.85 -16.18 4.57
N GLY A 19 3.80 -14.84 4.58
CA GLY A 19 3.93 -14.06 5.82
C GLY A 19 2.83 -14.35 6.84
N ALA A 20 1.59 -14.50 6.40
CA ALA A 20 0.45 -14.85 7.26
C ALA A 20 0.64 -16.24 7.91
N LYS A 21 1.08 -17.23 7.15
CA LYS A 21 1.38 -18.58 7.67
C LYS A 21 2.58 -18.58 8.62
N ASP A 22 3.66 -17.89 8.25
CA ASP A 22 4.86 -17.76 9.09
C ASP A 22 4.55 -17.12 10.45
N SER A 23 3.57 -16.22 10.50
CA SER A 23 3.09 -15.62 11.76
C SER A 23 2.48 -16.63 12.73
N GLY A 24 2.03 -17.80 12.26
CA GLY A 24 1.32 -18.82 13.04
C GLY A 24 -0.09 -18.42 13.50
N LEU A 25 -0.59 -17.27 13.04
CA LEU A 25 -1.88 -16.70 13.49
C LEU A 25 -3.02 -16.97 12.52
N TRP A 26 -2.72 -17.33 11.28
CA TRP A 26 -3.66 -17.42 10.18
C TRP A 26 -3.66 -18.79 9.51
N ASN A 27 -4.84 -19.21 9.06
CA ASN A 27 -5.03 -20.42 8.26
C ASN A 27 -5.73 -20.06 6.95
N LEU A 28 -5.07 -20.32 5.79
CA LEU A 28 -5.68 -20.12 4.49
C LEU A 28 -6.71 -21.22 4.23
N THR A 29 -7.98 -20.84 4.16
CA THR A 29 -9.11 -21.78 4.04
C THR A 29 -9.73 -21.75 2.65
N ALA A 30 -9.85 -20.57 2.02
CA ALA A 30 -10.58 -20.40 0.78
C ALA A 30 -9.84 -19.51 -0.23
N VAL A 31 -10.08 -19.78 -1.51
CA VAL A 31 -9.61 -18.95 -2.63
C VAL A 31 -10.81 -18.56 -3.50
N TYR A 32 -10.91 -17.29 -3.84
CA TYR A 32 -11.81 -16.80 -4.88
C TYR A 32 -11.05 -16.57 -6.19
N SER A 33 -11.56 -17.12 -7.27
CA SER A 33 -11.06 -16.90 -8.63
C SER A 33 -12.21 -16.95 -9.62
N ARG A 34 -12.29 -15.98 -10.55
CA ARG A 34 -13.27 -15.99 -11.65
C ARG A 34 -13.09 -17.18 -12.60
N ASP A 35 -11.92 -17.77 -12.62
CA ASP A 35 -11.57 -18.98 -13.36
C ASP A 35 -11.46 -20.16 -12.39
N ALA A 36 -12.32 -21.16 -12.55
CA ALA A 36 -12.41 -22.31 -11.65
C ALA A 36 -11.15 -23.19 -11.69
N LEU A 37 -10.53 -23.36 -12.86
CA LEU A 37 -9.33 -24.17 -13.01
C LEU A 37 -8.14 -23.51 -12.31
N ARG A 38 -7.91 -22.24 -12.62
CA ARG A 38 -6.89 -21.43 -11.96
C ARG A 38 -7.10 -21.35 -10.45
N GLY A 39 -8.35 -21.22 -10.00
CA GLY A 39 -8.69 -21.24 -8.59
C GLY A 39 -8.29 -22.53 -7.89
N LYS A 40 -8.58 -23.68 -8.51
CA LYS A 40 -8.21 -25.01 -7.98
C LYS A 40 -6.70 -25.22 -7.94
N GLU A 41 -5.98 -24.83 -8.99
CA GLU A 41 -4.51 -24.91 -9.04
C GLU A 41 -3.88 -24.04 -7.94
N TYR A 42 -4.39 -22.82 -7.77
CA TYR A 42 -3.90 -21.90 -6.76
C TYR A 42 -4.20 -22.39 -5.34
N ALA A 43 -5.40 -22.91 -5.10
CA ALA A 43 -5.78 -23.52 -3.83
C ALA A 43 -4.89 -24.73 -3.49
N ALA A 44 -4.63 -25.61 -4.46
CA ALA A 44 -3.75 -26.77 -4.28
C ALA A 44 -2.31 -26.34 -3.95
N LYS A 45 -1.78 -25.32 -4.64
CA LYS A 45 -0.44 -24.75 -4.40
C LYS A 45 -0.27 -24.29 -2.94
N HIS A 46 -1.29 -23.68 -2.37
CA HIS A 46 -1.23 -23.06 -1.04
C HIS A 46 -1.92 -23.86 0.06
N GLY A 47 -2.55 -24.98 -0.27
CA GLY A 47 -3.23 -25.87 0.67
C GLY A 47 -4.59 -25.32 1.17
N ALA A 48 -5.26 -24.47 0.38
CA ALA A 48 -6.62 -24.04 0.66
C ALA A 48 -7.61 -25.15 0.32
N LYS A 49 -8.65 -25.30 1.15
CA LYS A 49 -9.64 -26.38 1.02
C LYS A 49 -10.80 -26.00 0.09
N LEU A 50 -11.16 -24.73 0.05
CA LEU A 50 -12.36 -24.24 -0.63
C LEU A 50 -11.99 -23.34 -1.81
N VAL A 51 -12.74 -23.46 -2.90
CA VAL A 51 -12.59 -22.65 -4.10
C VAL A 51 -13.95 -22.13 -4.51
N PHE A 52 -14.04 -20.80 -4.71
CA PHE A 52 -15.24 -20.12 -5.14
C PHE A 52 -15.02 -19.38 -6.45
N THR A 53 -16.03 -19.36 -7.30
CA THR A 53 -16.05 -18.57 -8.54
C THR A 53 -17.11 -17.47 -8.53
N ASP A 54 -17.98 -17.51 -7.54
CA ASP A 54 -18.99 -16.49 -7.24
C ASP A 54 -18.60 -15.72 -5.97
N LEU A 55 -18.61 -14.39 -6.04
CA LEU A 55 -18.15 -13.52 -4.95
C LEU A 55 -19.12 -13.53 -3.77
N GLU A 56 -20.43 -13.61 -4.01
CA GLU A 56 -21.43 -13.62 -2.96
C GLU A 56 -21.34 -14.93 -2.15
N GLN A 57 -21.20 -16.08 -2.84
CA GLN A 57 -20.98 -17.37 -2.17
C GLN A 57 -19.67 -17.39 -1.38
N PHE A 58 -18.61 -16.78 -1.90
CA PHE A 58 -17.35 -16.65 -1.17
C PHE A 58 -17.52 -15.79 0.08
N ALA A 59 -18.20 -14.67 -0.04
CA ALA A 59 -18.46 -13.76 1.07
C ALA A 59 -19.38 -14.39 2.14
N ASP A 60 -20.32 -15.26 1.74
CA ASP A 60 -21.21 -15.98 2.68
C ASP A 60 -20.55 -17.18 3.38
N CYS A 61 -19.35 -17.59 2.94
CA CYS A 61 -18.67 -18.74 3.51
C CYS A 61 -18.41 -18.56 5.02
N LYS A 62 -18.97 -19.44 5.83
CA LYS A 62 -18.85 -19.36 7.31
C LYS A 62 -17.53 -19.89 7.85
N GLU A 63 -16.72 -20.52 7.00
CA GLU A 63 -15.42 -21.06 7.38
C GLU A 63 -14.29 -20.02 7.31
N ILE A 64 -14.55 -18.80 6.82
CA ILE A 64 -13.58 -17.70 6.77
C ILE A 64 -14.02 -16.51 7.62
N ASP A 65 -13.10 -15.96 8.38
CA ASP A 65 -13.30 -14.81 9.26
C ASP A 65 -12.90 -13.51 8.52
N ALA A 66 -11.87 -13.59 7.68
CA ALA A 66 -11.26 -12.45 7.05
C ALA A 66 -10.87 -12.73 5.59
N VAL A 67 -10.68 -11.67 4.80
CA VAL A 67 -10.27 -11.79 3.39
C VAL A 67 -9.13 -10.82 3.08
N TYR A 68 -8.09 -11.34 2.43
CA TYR A 68 -7.07 -10.55 1.76
C TYR A 68 -7.46 -10.32 0.29
N VAL A 69 -7.58 -9.04 -0.08
CA VAL A 69 -7.99 -8.61 -1.43
C VAL A 69 -6.78 -8.05 -2.18
N ALA A 70 -6.41 -8.70 -3.28
CA ALA A 70 -5.29 -8.33 -4.15
C ALA A 70 -5.67 -8.46 -5.65
N SER A 71 -6.84 -8.00 -5.98
CA SER A 71 -7.35 -7.87 -7.36
C SER A 71 -6.79 -6.59 -8.02
N PRO A 72 -7.10 -6.29 -9.30
CA PRO A 72 -6.86 -4.97 -9.88
C PRO A 72 -7.57 -3.85 -9.10
N ASN A 73 -6.94 -2.67 -8.98
CA ASN A 73 -7.41 -1.55 -8.15
C ASN A 73 -8.89 -1.20 -8.39
N SER A 74 -9.33 -1.16 -9.66
CA SER A 74 -10.71 -0.85 -10.03
C SER A 74 -11.77 -1.82 -9.46
N MET A 75 -11.34 -2.96 -8.92
CA MET A 75 -12.24 -3.96 -8.32
C MET A 75 -12.28 -3.90 -6.79
N HIS A 76 -11.32 -3.23 -6.15
CA HIS A 76 -11.17 -3.21 -4.71
C HIS A 76 -12.44 -2.75 -3.99
N TYR A 77 -12.98 -1.59 -4.38
CA TYR A 77 -14.16 -1.03 -3.73
C TYR A 77 -15.35 -1.99 -3.73
N ALA A 78 -15.72 -2.53 -4.89
CA ALA A 78 -16.90 -3.39 -4.99
C ALA A 78 -16.73 -4.68 -4.17
N GLN A 79 -15.54 -5.29 -4.25
CA GLN A 79 -15.22 -6.52 -3.54
C GLN A 79 -15.17 -6.31 -2.02
N CYS A 80 -14.47 -5.25 -1.56
CA CYS A 80 -14.41 -4.92 -0.14
C CYS A 80 -15.81 -4.62 0.43
N LYS A 81 -16.64 -3.88 -0.32
CA LYS A 81 -18.01 -3.55 0.08
C LYS A 81 -18.87 -4.79 0.24
N THR A 82 -18.82 -5.73 -0.72
CA THR A 82 -19.50 -7.03 -0.60
C THR A 82 -19.04 -7.79 0.63
N LEU A 83 -17.74 -7.96 0.82
CA LEU A 83 -17.18 -8.71 1.95
C LEU A 83 -17.58 -8.11 3.30
N LEU A 84 -17.48 -6.79 3.46
CA LEU A 84 -17.90 -6.09 4.68
C LEU A 84 -19.40 -6.24 4.93
N LYS A 85 -20.25 -6.17 3.90
CA LYS A 85 -21.70 -6.41 4.05
C LYS A 85 -22.00 -7.80 4.58
N HIS A 86 -21.22 -8.80 4.18
CA HIS A 86 -21.34 -10.20 4.62
C HIS A 86 -20.60 -10.53 5.94
N GLY A 87 -20.11 -9.49 6.64
CA GLY A 87 -19.51 -9.64 7.96
C GLY A 87 -18.08 -10.17 7.97
N LYS A 88 -17.33 -9.98 6.88
CA LYS A 88 -15.92 -10.36 6.83
C LYS A 88 -15.02 -9.17 7.20
N HIS A 89 -13.99 -9.43 8.00
CA HIS A 89 -12.87 -8.52 8.14
C HIS A 89 -12.11 -8.48 6.80
N VAL A 90 -11.58 -7.32 6.44
CA VAL A 90 -10.92 -7.16 5.12
C VAL A 90 -9.60 -6.44 5.27
N ILE A 91 -8.56 -7.02 4.70
CA ILE A 91 -7.32 -6.33 4.36
C ILE A 91 -7.21 -6.25 2.84
N CYS A 92 -7.02 -5.05 2.29
CA CYS A 92 -7.01 -4.81 0.85
C CYS A 92 -5.70 -4.19 0.42
N GLU A 93 -5.15 -4.69 -0.69
CA GLU A 93 -3.95 -4.12 -1.30
C GLU A 93 -4.10 -2.62 -1.60
N LYS A 94 -2.96 -1.97 -1.52
CA LYS A 94 -2.81 -0.56 -1.88
C LYS A 94 -2.78 -0.37 -3.43
N PRO A 95 -3.24 0.77 -3.91
CA PRO A 95 -4.09 1.73 -3.21
C PRO A 95 -5.50 1.18 -3.04
N LEU A 96 -6.18 1.55 -1.96
CA LEU A 96 -7.54 1.04 -1.68
C LEU A 96 -8.52 1.35 -2.80
N CYS A 97 -8.59 2.61 -3.19
CA CYS A 97 -9.46 3.12 -4.25
C CYS A 97 -8.85 4.38 -4.87
N ALA A 98 -9.27 4.72 -6.08
CA ALA A 98 -8.90 5.97 -6.74
C ALA A 98 -9.69 7.18 -6.22
N GLN A 99 -10.87 6.95 -5.62
CA GLN A 99 -11.74 7.98 -5.05
C GLN A 99 -11.76 7.89 -3.52
N ALA A 100 -11.46 8.99 -2.85
CA ALA A 100 -11.43 9.08 -1.39
C ALA A 100 -12.79 8.84 -0.74
N ASP A 101 -13.87 9.24 -1.39
CA ASP A 101 -15.24 9.01 -0.90
C ASP A 101 -15.55 7.52 -0.75
N LYS A 102 -15.08 6.70 -1.68
CA LYS A 102 -15.22 5.24 -1.61
C LYS A 102 -14.42 4.65 -0.43
N VAL A 103 -13.23 5.19 -0.16
CA VAL A 103 -12.44 4.78 1.02
C VAL A 103 -13.18 5.14 2.30
N ARG A 104 -13.70 6.37 2.40
CA ARG A 104 -14.52 6.81 3.56
C ARG A 104 -15.75 5.92 3.76
N GLU A 105 -16.44 5.57 2.68
CA GLU A 105 -17.61 4.68 2.75
C GLU A 105 -17.24 3.30 3.29
N LEU A 106 -16.15 2.69 2.82
CA LEU A 106 -15.69 1.39 3.29
C LEU A 106 -15.29 1.41 4.76
N VAL A 107 -14.53 2.44 5.18
CA VAL A 107 -14.15 2.63 6.59
C VAL A 107 -15.39 2.81 7.46
N LYS A 108 -16.35 3.66 7.05
CA LYS A 108 -17.62 3.84 7.77
C LYS A 108 -18.42 2.55 7.87
N LEU A 109 -18.55 1.81 6.78
CA LEU A 109 -19.26 0.53 6.73
C LEU A 109 -18.62 -0.50 7.68
N SER A 110 -17.29 -0.56 7.72
CA SER A 110 -16.57 -1.47 8.63
C SER A 110 -16.84 -1.11 10.10
N GLN A 111 -16.81 0.18 10.45
CA GLN A 111 -17.09 0.68 11.80
C GLN A 111 -18.53 0.37 12.23
N GLU A 112 -19.52 0.63 11.36
CA GLU A 112 -20.94 0.33 11.63
C GLU A 112 -21.19 -1.16 11.88
N LYS A 113 -20.39 -2.02 11.28
CA LYS A 113 -20.50 -3.48 11.45
C LYS A 113 -19.56 -4.07 12.51
N GLY A 114 -18.74 -3.26 13.16
CA GLY A 114 -17.73 -3.73 14.11
C GLY A 114 -16.65 -4.60 13.48
N LEU A 115 -16.31 -4.34 12.23
CA LEU A 115 -15.32 -5.09 11.46
C LEU A 115 -14.02 -4.29 11.31
N VAL A 116 -12.92 -4.97 11.06
CA VAL A 116 -11.65 -4.37 10.66
C VAL A 116 -11.59 -4.29 9.14
N PHE A 117 -11.34 -3.09 8.63
CA PHE A 117 -10.99 -2.81 7.24
C PHE A 117 -9.65 -2.10 7.21
N MET A 118 -8.64 -2.72 6.62
CA MET A 118 -7.26 -2.27 6.66
C MET A 118 -6.67 -2.20 5.25
N GLU A 119 -5.89 -1.15 4.97
CA GLU A 119 -5.06 -1.10 3.76
C GLU A 119 -3.77 -1.89 3.98
N ALA A 120 -3.41 -2.72 3.02
CA ALA A 120 -2.16 -3.45 3.02
C ALA A 120 -1.01 -2.53 2.57
N ILE A 121 -0.50 -1.75 3.48
CA ILE A 121 0.64 -0.86 3.29
C ILE A 121 1.75 -1.19 4.30
N MET A 122 2.72 -1.98 3.87
CA MET A 122 3.81 -2.49 4.71
C MET A 122 4.47 -1.43 5.60
N PHE A 123 4.60 -0.20 5.10
CA PHE A 123 5.23 0.92 5.80
C PHE A 123 4.71 1.09 7.23
N LEU A 124 3.39 0.97 7.46
CA LEU A 124 2.75 1.25 8.76
C LEU A 124 2.94 0.15 9.80
N HIS A 125 3.24 -1.07 9.37
CA HIS A 125 3.18 -2.25 10.23
C HIS A 125 4.55 -2.81 10.63
N GLN A 126 5.62 -2.21 10.10
CA GLN A 126 6.99 -2.65 10.36
C GLN A 126 7.53 -2.07 11.68
N PRO A 127 8.23 -2.86 12.50
CA PRO A 127 8.89 -2.35 13.71
C PRO A 127 9.93 -1.26 13.41
N GLN A 128 10.52 -1.25 12.21
CA GLN A 128 11.45 -0.25 11.71
C GLN A 128 10.85 1.14 11.58
N LEU A 129 9.52 1.27 11.55
CA LEU A 129 8.86 2.58 11.53
C LEU A 129 9.20 3.40 12.77
N LYS A 130 9.19 2.78 13.96
CA LYS A 130 9.58 3.46 15.21
C LYS A 130 11.05 3.87 15.21
N LEU A 131 11.91 3.05 14.62
CA LEU A 131 13.33 3.39 14.44
C LEU A 131 13.48 4.62 13.54
N LEU A 132 12.78 4.65 12.39
CA LEU A 132 12.79 5.80 11.50
C LEU A 132 12.27 7.08 12.20
N GLU A 133 11.17 7.00 12.95
CA GLU A 133 10.64 8.13 13.72
C GLU A 133 11.68 8.71 14.68
N GLN A 134 12.32 7.85 15.47
CA GLN A 134 13.34 8.26 16.43
C GLN A 134 14.58 8.85 15.73
N ALA A 135 15.01 8.23 14.64
CA ALA A 135 16.15 8.71 13.85
C ALA A 135 15.85 10.08 13.23
N VAL A 136 14.66 10.27 12.64
CA VAL A 136 14.22 11.55 12.08
C VAL A 136 14.12 12.64 13.13
N GLN A 137 13.75 12.32 14.37
CA GLN A 137 13.73 13.29 15.49
C GLN A 137 15.12 13.65 15.99
N SER A 138 16.12 12.80 15.79
CA SER A 138 17.49 13.00 16.32
C SER A 138 18.38 13.92 15.47
N ILE A 139 17.99 14.24 14.22
CA ILE A 139 18.82 14.99 13.27
C ILE A 139 18.61 16.50 13.30
N GLY A 140 17.94 17.04 14.31
CA GLY A 140 17.66 18.48 14.48
C GLY A 140 16.52 18.96 13.57
N ALA A 141 16.53 20.26 13.24
CA ALA A 141 15.49 20.83 12.39
C ALA A 141 15.61 20.35 10.95
N ILE A 142 14.54 19.77 10.42
CA ILE A 142 14.49 19.26 9.03
C ILE A 142 14.07 20.41 8.11
N SER A 143 14.83 20.62 7.04
CA SER A 143 14.52 21.63 6.02
C SER A 143 14.12 21.05 4.67
N MET A 144 14.61 19.85 4.36
CA MET A 144 14.37 19.16 3.08
C MET A 144 14.19 17.67 3.31
N VAL A 145 13.22 17.08 2.59
CA VAL A 145 13.04 15.62 2.52
C VAL A 145 12.86 15.22 1.06
N LYS A 146 13.52 14.15 0.68
CA LYS A 146 13.34 13.51 -0.63
C LYS A 146 12.90 12.08 -0.42
N LEU A 147 11.75 11.74 -0.95
CA LEU A 147 11.22 10.38 -0.94
C LEU A 147 11.22 9.86 -2.38
N ASP A 148 11.89 8.77 -2.62
CA ASP A 148 12.03 8.17 -3.94
C ASP A 148 11.53 6.74 -3.98
N PHE A 149 10.69 6.45 -4.98
CA PHE A 149 10.41 5.09 -5.38
C PHE A 149 10.36 4.99 -6.90
N CYS A 150 11.52 4.95 -7.51
CA CYS A 150 11.68 4.75 -8.94
C CYS A 150 12.21 3.33 -9.20
N GLN A 151 11.33 2.47 -9.71
CA GLN A 151 11.64 1.08 -10.04
C GLN A 151 11.17 0.76 -11.45
N ARG A 152 12.13 0.49 -12.36
CA ARG A 152 11.80 0.07 -13.73
C ARG A 152 10.94 -1.20 -13.68
N SER A 153 9.74 -1.10 -14.23
CA SER A 153 8.80 -2.22 -14.23
C SER A 153 9.31 -3.39 -15.08
N SER A 154 9.23 -4.60 -14.55
CA SER A 154 9.49 -5.84 -15.30
C SER A 154 8.53 -6.05 -16.49
N LYS A 155 7.44 -5.27 -16.56
CA LYS A 155 6.44 -5.33 -17.64
C LYS A 155 6.66 -4.24 -18.71
N LEU A 156 7.67 -3.36 -18.52
CA LEU A 156 7.90 -2.24 -19.44
C LEU A 156 8.27 -2.74 -20.85
N ASP A 157 9.09 -3.77 -20.98
CA ASP A 157 9.48 -4.29 -22.30
C ASP A 157 8.27 -4.81 -23.10
N ARG A 158 7.34 -5.48 -22.44
CA ARG A 158 6.07 -5.92 -23.06
C ARG A 158 5.23 -4.73 -23.52
N TYR A 159 5.18 -3.67 -22.70
CA TYR A 159 4.48 -2.44 -23.07
C TYR A 159 5.13 -1.77 -24.31
N LEU A 160 6.46 -1.69 -24.36
CA LEU A 160 7.20 -1.13 -25.49
C LEU A 160 7.04 -1.98 -26.77
N GLN A 161 6.70 -3.25 -26.65
CA GLN A 161 6.37 -4.15 -27.76
C GLN A 161 4.88 -4.08 -28.18
N GLY A 162 4.11 -3.15 -27.61
CA GLY A 162 2.72 -2.90 -27.99
C GLY A 162 1.67 -3.66 -27.17
N GLU A 163 2.07 -4.42 -26.13
CA GLU A 163 1.11 -5.00 -25.21
C GLU A 163 0.63 -3.94 -24.21
N LEU A 164 -0.53 -4.20 -23.58
CA LEU A 164 -1.03 -3.34 -22.49
C LEU A 164 -1.11 -4.15 -21.16
N PRO A 165 0.01 -4.29 -20.44
CA PRO A 165 0.00 -4.92 -19.11
C PRO A 165 -0.89 -4.15 -18.13
N ASN A 166 -1.53 -4.86 -17.20
CA ASN A 166 -2.47 -4.30 -16.22
C ASN A 166 -1.93 -3.04 -15.52
N ILE A 167 -0.65 -3.04 -15.13
CA ILE A 167 -0.01 -1.94 -14.40
C ILE A 167 0.17 -0.64 -15.22
N PHE A 168 -0.09 -0.67 -16.53
CA PHE A 168 -0.06 0.46 -17.46
C PHE A 168 -1.43 0.74 -18.08
N ASN A 169 -2.49 0.06 -17.59
CA ASN A 169 -3.85 0.20 -18.10
C ASN A 169 -4.68 1.10 -17.18
N PRO A 170 -4.99 2.35 -17.58
CA PRO A 170 -5.76 3.29 -16.76
C PRO A 170 -7.20 2.82 -16.48
N GLN A 171 -7.76 1.90 -17.27
CA GLN A 171 -9.08 1.31 -16.98
C GLN A 171 -9.09 0.45 -15.71
N LEU A 172 -7.91 0.03 -15.24
CA LEU A 172 -7.73 -0.68 -13.98
C LEU A 172 -7.31 0.24 -12.83
N GLU A 173 -7.41 1.55 -13.01
CA GLU A 173 -7.03 2.58 -12.02
C GLU A 173 -5.56 2.46 -11.61
N THR A 174 -4.68 2.23 -12.61
CA THR A 174 -3.24 2.04 -12.41
C THR A 174 -2.43 3.17 -13.04
N GLY A 175 -1.20 3.32 -12.59
CA GLY A 175 -0.23 4.30 -13.01
C GLY A 175 0.92 4.35 -12.01
N ALA A 176 1.93 5.18 -12.25
CA ALA A 176 3.08 5.26 -11.35
C ALA A 176 2.73 5.93 -10.02
N LEU A 177 1.86 6.96 -10.03
CA LEU A 177 1.37 7.61 -8.80
C LEU A 177 0.66 6.60 -7.90
N MET A 178 -0.31 5.86 -8.47
CA MET A 178 -1.12 4.90 -7.73
C MET A 178 -0.31 3.73 -7.17
N ASP A 179 0.67 3.23 -7.92
CA ASP A 179 1.38 2.01 -7.56
C ASP A 179 2.68 2.25 -6.77
N LEU A 180 3.41 3.32 -7.07
CA LEU A 180 4.71 3.65 -6.46
C LEU A 180 4.65 4.94 -5.65
N GLY A 181 3.99 5.98 -6.16
CA GLY A 181 3.85 7.27 -5.47
C GLY A 181 3.21 7.12 -4.09
N VAL A 182 2.26 6.21 -3.93
CA VAL A 182 1.61 5.89 -2.65
C VAL A 182 2.62 5.58 -1.55
N TYR A 183 3.72 4.87 -1.85
CA TYR A 183 4.77 4.57 -0.89
C TYR A 183 5.62 5.77 -0.47
N CYS A 184 5.60 6.86 -1.24
CA CYS A 184 6.22 8.13 -0.86
C CYS A 184 5.24 9.04 -0.11
N ILE A 185 3.94 8.96 -0.44
CA ILE A 185 2.91 9.79 0.21
C ILE A 185 2.66 9.34 1.65
N TYR A 186 2.62 8.03 1.91
CA TYR A 186 2.43 7.49 3.26
C TYR A 186 3.47 8.02 4.27
N PRO A 187 4.79 7.91 4.03
CA PRO A 187 5.79 8.46 4.94
C PRO A 187 5.68 9.98 5.12
N ALA A 188 5.39 10.72 4.04
CA ALA A 188 5.24 12.17 4.11
C ALA A 188 4.09 12.59 5.04
N LEU A 189 2.91 11.98 4.85
CA LEU A 189 1.74 12.28 5.69
C LEU A 189 1.88 11.74 7.12
N TYR A 190 2.46 10.55 7.28
CA TYR A 190 2.68 9.95 8.59
C TYR A 190 3.60 10.79 9.48
N LEU A 191 4.72 11.26 8.93
CA LEU A 191 5.74 11.99 9.68
C LEU A 191 5.45 13.48 9.82
N PHE A 192 4.78 14.09 8.83
CA PHE A 192 4.66 15.56 8.75
C PHE A 192 3.22 16.06 8.64
N GLY A 193 2.24 15.16 8.51
CA GLY A 193 0.84 15.52 8.31
C GLY A 193 0.55 16.07 6.91
N LYS A 194 -0.61 16.73 6.76
CA LYS A 194 -1.05 17.30 5.47
C LYS A 194 -0.18 18.52 5.11
N PRO A 195 0.35 18.62 3.86
CA PRO A 195 1.07 19.80 3.41
C PRO A 195 0.15 21.01 3.23
N GLU A 196 0.68 22.25 3.34
CA GLU A 196 -0.06 23.48 3.03
C GLU A 196 -0.45 23.58 1.56
N SER A 197 0.44 23.11 0.68
CA SER A 197 0.21 23.06 -0.76
C SER A 197 1.15 22.05 -1.44
N PHE A 198 0.86 21.71 -2.68
CA PHE A 198 1.76 20.90 -3.50
C PHE A 198 1.72 21.30 -4.98
N GLN A 199 2.80 20.97 -5.68
CA GLN A 199 2.93 20.99 -7.13
C GLN A 199 3.22 19.57 -7.62
N ILE A 200 2.65 19.19 -8.77
CA ILE A 200 2.87 17.87 -9.38
C ILE A 200 3.13 18.01 -10.88
N SER A 201 4.07 17.23 -11.38
CA SER A 201 4.32 17.04 -12.81
C SER A 201 4.47 15.56 -13.11
N THR A 202 3.87 15.11 -14.20
CA THR A 202 3.86 13.70 -14.60
C THR A 202 4.25 13.51 -16.04
N ASN A 203 4.92 12.40 -16.34
CA ASN A 203 5.17 11.92 -17.70
C ASN A 203 4.13 10.86 -18.04
N LYS A 204 3.22 11.19 -18.96
CA LYS A 204 2.16 10.28 -19.40
C LYS A 204 2.65 9.36 -20.52
N MET A 205 2.22 8.11 -20.42
CA MET A 205 2.45 7.07 -21.43
C MET A 205 1.37 7.14 -22.52
N ALA A 206 1.61 6.50 -23.66
CA ALA A 206 0.64 6.42 -24.75
C ALA A 206 -0.68 5.74 -24.34
N SER A 207 -0.68 4.90 -23.31
CA SER A 207 -1.89 4.30 -22.76
C SER A 207 -2.79 5.28 -21.99
N GLY A 208 -2.29 6.49 -21.67
CA GLY A 208 -2.94 7.46 -20.79
C GLY A 208 -2.60 7.32 -19.30
N ALA A 209 -1.95 6.22 -18.88
CA ALA A 209 -1.41 6.10 -17.53
C ALA A 209 -0.18 7.00 -17.33
N ASP A 210 0.07 7.44 -16.11
CA ASP A 210 1.33 8.09 -15.77
C ASP A 210 2.44 7.02 -15.60
N GLY A 211 3.58 7.27 -16.23
CA GLY A 211 4.75 6.41 -16.16
C GLY A 211 5.76 6.84 -15.11
N SER A 212 5.79 8.13 -14.81
CA SER A 212 6.64 8.73 -13.77
C SER A 212 6.10 10.09 -13.35
N GLY A 213 6.51 10.56 -12.18
CA GLY A 213 6.14 11.89 -11.70
C GLY A 213 7.04 12.41 -10.60
N ILE A 214 6.92 13.70 -10.38
CA ILE A 214 7.52 14.43 -9.27
C ILE A 214 6.47 15.28 -8.58
N VAL A 215 6.48 15.27 -7.24
CA VAL A 215 5.65 16.15 -6.41
C VAL A 215 6.56 16.97 -5.51
N THR A 216 6.27 18.25 -5.35
CA THR A 216 6.88 19.09 -4.33
C THR A 216 5.77 19.53 -3.37
N MET A 217 5.89 19.18 -2.11
CA MET A 217 4.97 19.56 -1.03
C MET A 217 5.58 20.68 -0.19
N GLN A 218 4.79 21.70 0.10
CA GLN A 218 5.16 22.80 0.97
C GLN A 218 4.60 22.58 2.38
N TYR A 219 5.48 22.62 3.36
CA TYR A 219 5.15 22.70 4.78
C TYR A 219 5.64 24.05 5.35
N PRO A 220 5.19 24.48 6.54
CA PRO A 220 5.61 25.77 7.11
C PRO A 220 7.13 25.93 7.27
N ASP A 221 7.83 24.83 7.51
CA ASP A 221 9.24 24.80 7.90
C ASP A 221 10.13 23.91 7.01
N LYS A 222 9.55 23.22 6.02
CA LYS A 222 10.30 22.31 5.16
C LYS A 222 9.68 22.11 3.78
N LEU A 223 10.48 21.62 2.85
CA LEU A 223 10.02 21.09 1.57
C LEU A 223 10.15 19.57 1.56
N VAL A 224 9.13 18.89 1.01
CA VAL A 224 9.17 17.45 0.78
C VAL A 224 8.99 17.19 -0.72
N THR A 225 9.93 16.49 -1.34
CA THR A 225 9.83 16.07 -2.74
C THR A 225 9.57 14.58 -2.82
N LEU A 226 8.65 14.18 -3.68
CA LEU A 226 8.38 12.78 -4.00
C LEU A 226 8.77 12.55 -5.46
N THR A 227 9.55 11.50 -5.72
CA THR A 227 9.84 11.02 -7.07
C THR A 227 9.41 9.58 -7.20
N TYR A 228 8.68 9.28 -8.28
CA TYR A 228 8.21 7.92 -8.53
C TYR A 228 8.23 7.61 -10.03
N SER A 229 8.65 6.41 -10.39
CA SER A 229 8.76 6.02 -11.80
C SER A 229 8.65 4.50 -11.98
N LYS A 230 7.88 4.10 -12.99
CA LYS A 230 7.86 2.73 -13.54
C LYS A 230 8.75 2.57 -14.77
N LEU A 231 9.29 3.67 -15.29
CA LEU A 231 10.03 3.72 -16.55
C LEU A 231 11.55 3.63 -16.34
N GLY A 232 12.04 4.07 -15.20
CA GLY A 232 13.46 4.07 -14.85
C GLY A 232 13.70 3.55 -13.45
N GLN A 233 14.95 3.22 -13.16
CA GLN A 233 15.44 2.80 -11.85
C GLN A 233 16.22 3.95 -11.22
N ALA A 234 15.87 4.36 -9.99
CA ALA A 234 16.70 5.30 -9.25
C ALA A 234 17.96 4.61 -8.69
N GLY A 235 19.00 5.42 -8.56
CA GLY A 235 20.25 5.05 -7.91
C GLY A 235 20.49 5.82 -6.60
N ALA A 236 19.53 6.66 -6.17
CA ALA A 236 19.63 7.46 -4.94
C ALA A 236 18.64 6.97 -3.89
N ASP A 237 19.04 7.10 -2.62
CA ASP A 237 18.19 6.81 -1.48
C ASP A 237 17.16 7.94 -1.26
N SER A 238 16.08 7.63 -0.56
CA SER A 238 15.27 8.64 0.13
C SER A 238 16.10 9.26 1.25
N ASP A 239 15.96 10.58 1.48
CA ASP A 239 16.71 11.26 2.54
C ASP A 239 15.87 12.30 3.31
N PHE A 240 16.19 12.43 4.60
CA PHE A 240 15.64 13.41 5.53
C PHE A 240 16.80 14.28 6.02
N GLN A 241 16.87 15.54 5.58
CA GLN A 241 18.00 16.44 5.80
C GLN A 241 17.74 17.36 6.98
N GLY A 242 18.40 17.08 8.09
CA GLY A 242 18.34 17.88 9.31
C GLY A 242 19.60 18.71 9.55
N THR A 243 19.55 19.61 10.54
CA THR A 243 20.70 20.46 10.90
C THR A 243 21.86 19.70 11.51
N ASP A 244 21.60 18.55 12.14
CA ASP A 244 22.59 17.78 12.88
C ASP A 244 22.98 16.45 12.20
N GLY A 245 22.31 16.10 11.10
CA GLY A 245 22.60 14.90 10.32
C GLY A 245 21.58 14.68 9.22
N THR A 246 21.73 13.59 8.49
CA THR A 246 20.77 13.15 7.46
C THR A 246 20.43 11.69 7.68
N ILE A 247 19.14 11.35 7.64
CA ILE A 247 18.72 9.94 7.58
C ILE A 247 18.55 9.58 6.11
N ALA A 248 19.27 8.57 5.66
CA ALA A 248 19.15 7.97 4.33
C ALA A 248 18.42 6.62 4.43
N VAL A 249 17.49 6.36 3.53
CA VAL A 249 16.68 5.14 3.45
C VAL A 249 16.74 4.58 2.05
N ALA A 250 17.39 3.43 1.88
CA ALA A 250 17.61 2.83 0.57
C ALA A 250 16.30 2.30 -0.06
N SER A 251 15.36 1.87 0.76
CA SER A 251 14.04 1.41 0.30
C SER A 251 12.93 1.99 1.17
N ILE A 252 12.29 3.05 0.72
CA ILE A 252 11.20 3.70 1.48
C ILE A 252 9.96 2.81 1.60
N SER A 253 9.69 1.95 0.63
CA SER A 253 8.54 1.03 0.67
C SER A 253 8.71 -0.13 1.65
N ARG A 254 9.96 -0.45 2.02
CA ARG A 254 10.32 -1.56 2.91
C ARG A 254 10.93 -1.11 4.22
N LEU A 255 11.25 0.17 4.37
CA LEU A 255 12.07 0.71 5.45
C LEU A 255 13.42 -0.02 5.60
N GLY A 256 14.02 -0.41 4.46
CA GLY A 256 15.31 -1.10 4.40
C GLY A 256 16.47 -0.15 4.15
N GLY A 257 17.66 -0.52 4.63
CA GLY A 257 18.90 0.24 4.47
C GLY A 257 18.82 1.63 5.11
N ILE A 258 18.36 1.71 6.37
CA ILE A 258 18.29 2.96 7.14
C ILE A 258 19.67 3.29 7.70
N ARG A 259 20.18 4.48 7.37
CA ARG A 259 21.49 4.97 7.81
C ARG A 259 21.41 6.39 8.34
N LEU A 260 22.15 6.68 9.39
CA LEU A 260 22.41 8.04 9.85
C LEU A 260 23.74 8.52 9.24
N LEU A 261 23.71 9.62 8.52
CA LEU A 261 24.86 10.29 7.95
C LEU A 261 25.20 11.49 8.85
N HIS A 262 26.36 11.41 9.51
CA HIS A 262 26.83 12.46 10.42
C HIS A 262 27.43 13.65 9.67
N ARG A 263 27.53 14.80 10.35
CA ARG A 263 28.09 16.05 9.79
C ARG A 263 29.59 15.93 9.45
N ASP A 264 30.31 15.03 10.09
CA ASP A 264 31.74 14.76 9.82
C ASP A 264 31.96 13.84 8.60
N GLY A 265 30.90 13.40 7.95
CA GLY A 265 30.93 12.51 6.80
C GLY A 265 30.94 11.02 7.13
N THR A 266 30.91 10.65 8.41
CA THR A 266 30.75 9.24 8.81
C THR A 266 29.31 8.79 8.66
N ALA A 267 29.11 7.48 8.53
CA ALA A 267 27.78 6.86 8.43
C ALA A 267 27.62 5.72 9.42
N GLU A 268 26.44 5.64 10.03
CA GLU A 268 26.04 4.55 10.92
C GLU A 268 24.85 3.82 10.29
N GLU A 269 24.95 2.48 10.18
CA GLU A 269 23.83 1.65 9.75
C GLU A 269 22.90 1.40 10.95
N LEU A 270 21.64 1.83 10.82
CA LEU A 270 20.62 1.65 11.86
C LEU A 270 19.80 0.38 11.59
N HIS A 271 19.57 0.04 10.33
CA HIS A 271 18.83 -1.16 9.91
C HIS A 271 19.17 -1.55 8.47
N GLY A 272 19.35 -2.87 8.24
CA GLY A 272 19.53 -3.44 6.91
C GLY A 272 18.24 -3.62 6.13
N ASP A 273 18.14 -4.66 5.31
CA ASP A 273 16.94 -5.00 4.51
C ASP A 273 16.34 -6.33 4.98
N ASP A 274 15.03 -6.46 4.88
CA ASP A 274 14.25 -7.64 5.24
C ASP A 274 13.62 -8.32 4.03
N GLU A 275 13.39 -9.63 4.14
CA GLU A 275 12.67 -10.39 3.11
C GLU A 275 11.20 -9.97 3.06
N LYS A 276 10.65 -9.86 1.84
CA LYS A 276 9.32 -9.29 1.62
C LYS A 276 8.20 -10.01 2.38
N TYR A 277 8.22 -11.33 2.44
CA TYR A 277 7.19 -12.08 3.15
C TYR A 277 7.18 -11.80 4.66
N LYS A 278 8.35 -11.51 5.26
CA LYS A 278 8.44 -11.10 6.66
C LYS A 278 7.77 -9.76 6.90
N LEU A 279 7.97 -8.81 5.97
CA LEU A 279 7.32 -7.50 6.02
C LEU A 279 5.81 -7.62 5.93
N MET A 280 5.30 -8.45 5.02
CA MET A 280 3.86 -8.74 4.92
C MET A 280 3.34 -9.56 6.11
N GLY A 281 4.22 -10.32 6.77
CA GLY A 281 3.92 -11.00 8.02
C GLY A 281 3.60 -10.04 9.17
N TRP A 282 4.21 -8.85 9.21
CA TRP A 282 3.87 -7.80 10.17
C TRP A 282 2.49 -7.22 9.91
N GLU A 283 2.12 -6.97 8.64
CA GLU A 283 0.75 -6.57 8.29
C GLU A 283 -0.27 -7.62 8.76
N ALA A 284 0.00 -8.89 8.51
CA ALA A 284 -0.87 -9.98 8.92
C ALA A 284 -1.00 -10.08 10.46
N LYS A 285 0.09 -9.83 11.21
CA LYS A 285 0.07 -9.80 12.69
C LYS A 285 -0.77 -8.63 13.20
N ASP A 286 -0.63 -7.44 12.66
CA ASP A 286 -1.41 -6.28 13.06
C ASP A 286 -2.89 -6.45 12.68
N PHE A 287 -3.18 -6.98 11.51
CA PHE A 287 -4.56 -7.28 11.11
C PHE A 287 -5.21 -8.27 12.09
N TYR A 288 -4.50 -9.33 12.47
CA TYR A 288 -4.96 -10.26 13.51
C TYR A 288 -5.19 -9.57 14.86
N ARG A 289 -4.26 -8.73 15.30
CA ARG A 289 -4.32 -7.98 16.55
C ARG A 289 -5.51 -7.03 16.59
N TYR A 290 -5.76 -6.29 15.50
CA TYR A 290 -6.91 -5.39 15.41
C TYR A 290 -8.25 -6.14 15.50
N ILE A 291 -8.31 -7.36 14.98
CA ILE A 291 -9.52 -8.21 15.08
C ILE A 291 -9.70 -8.79 16.48
N THR A 292 -8.64 -9.31 17.08
CA THR A 292 -8.71 -10.10 18.31
C THR A 292 -8.53 -9.29 19.60
N GLN A 293 -7.94 -8.10 19.49
CA GLN A 293 -7.64 -7.19 20.60
C GLN A 293 -8.12 -5.75 20.26
N PRO A 294 -9.43 -5.57 19.95
CA PRO A 294 -9.93 -4.30 19.42
C PRO A 294 -9.87 -3.13 20.43
N LYS A 295 -9.83 -3.42 21.74
CA LYS A 295 -9.73 -2.38 22.76
C LYS A 295 -8.30 -1.86 22.88
N GLU A 296 -7.35 -2.77 22.96
CA GLU A 296 -5.92 -2.51 23.12
C GLU A 296 -5.30 -1.84 21.88
N SER A 297 -5.81 -2.17 20.70
CA SER A 297 -5.30 -1.69 19.41
C SER A 297 -6.09 -0.52 18.83
N ARG A 298 -7.12 -0.04 19.53
CA ARG A 298 -8.10 0.94 19.01
C ARG A 298 -7.45 2.21 18.44
N ASP A 299 -6.59 2.84 19.25
CA ASP A 299 -6.01 4.14 18.90
C ASP A 299 -5.07 4.02 17.68
N GLU A 300 -4.31 2.93 17.64
CA GLU A 300 -3.41 2.64 16.52
C GLU A 300 -4.19 2.35 15.23
N TYR A 301 -5.19 1.46 15.32
CA TYR A 301 -6.07 1.14 14.18
C TYR A 301 -6.82 2.38 13.65
N THR A 302 -7.30 3.23 14.56
CA THR A 302 -7.97 4.50 14.18
C THR A 302 -7.02 5.39 13.40
N LYS A 303 -5.78 5.60 13.90
CA LYS A 303 -4.76 6.40 13.21
C LYS A 303 -4.41 5.83 11.84
N CYS A 304 -4.26 4.51 11.72
CA CYS A 304 -4.02 3.87 10.41
C CYS A 304 -5.18 4.13 9.44
N SER A 305 -6.42 3.98 9.89
CA SER A 305 -7.61 4.21 9.06
C SER A 305 -7.76 5.67 8.62
N GLU A 306 -7.52 6.62 9.53
CA GLU A 306 -7.54 8.06 9.23
C GLU A 306 -6.43 8.44 8.25
N LEU A 307 -5.26 7.85 8.40
CA LEU A 307 -4.14 8.08 7.48
C LEU A 307 -4.44 7.52 6.09
N SER A 308 -5.04 6.33 5.97
CA SER A 308 -5.45 5.77 4.67
C SER A 308 -6.47 6.67 3.96
N ILE A 309 -7.40 7.27 4.69
CA ILE A 309 -8.33 8.27 4.13
C ILE A 309 -7.56 9.52 3.67
N ALA A 310 -6.67 10.06 4.49
CA ALA A 310 -5.90 11.26 4.15
C ALA A 310 -4.98 11.05 2.93
N VAL A 311 -4.36 9.85 2.83
CA VAL A 311 -3.55 9.47 1.65
C VAL A 311 -4.42 9.38 0.41
N ALA A 312 -5.60 8.75 0.49
CA ALA A 312 -6.52 8.65 -0.64
C ALA A 312 -6.99 10.04 -1.11
N GLU A 313 -7.32 10.96 -0.19
CA GLU A 313 -7.68 12.35 -0.49
C GLU A 313 -6.56 13.07 -1.24
N LEU A 314 -5.36 13.01 -0.70
CA LEU A 314 -4.21 13.70 -1.31
C LEU A 314 -3.84 13.10 -2.67
N MET A 315 -3.91 11.77 -2.81
CA MET A 315 -3.67 11.10 -4.09
C MET A 315 -4.71 11.47 -5.14
N GLU A 316 -5.99 11.59 -4.77
CA GLU A 316 -7.06 12.02 -5.66
C GLU A 316 -6.84 13.47 -6.12
N GLU A 317 -6.52 14.40 -5.20
CA GLU A 317 -6.16 15.78 -5.51
C GLU A 317 -4.96 15.85 -6.46
N MET A 318 -3.89 15.10 -6.19
CA MET A 318 -2.70 15.01 -7.04
C MET A 318 -3.02 14.49 -8.43
N ARG A 319 -3.80 13.43 -8.50
CA ARG A 319 -4.23 12.78 -9.74
C ARG A 319 -5.01 13.76 -10.63
N HIS A 320 -6.00 14.46 -10.07
CA HIS A 320 -6.79 15.45 -10.78
C HIS A 320 -5.92 16.63 -11.26
N LYS A 321 -5.06 17.17 -10.40
CA LYS A 321 -4.15 18.27 -10.74
C LYS A 321 -3.13 17.89 -11.84
N ALA A 322 -2.73 16.62 -11.89
CA ALA A 322 -1.87 16.07 -12.95
C ALA A 322 -2.65 15.69 -14.23
N GLY A 323 -3.98 15.83 -14.24
CA GLY A 323 -4.84 15.43 -15.35
C GLY A 323 -4.84 13.90 -15.57
N ILE A 324 -4.66 13.11 -14.52
CA ILE A 324 -4.79 11.65 -14.53
C ILE A 324 -6.26 11.33 -14.21
N HIS A 325 -6.98 10.83 -15.20
CA HIS A 325 -8.42 10.52 -15.08
C HIS A 325 -8.66 9.03 -15.28
N PHE A 326 -9.57 8.48 -14.49
CA PHE A 326 -10.03 7.10 -14.58
C PHE A 326 -11.51 7.07 -14.97
N ALA A 327 -11.96 5.96 -15.55
CA ALA A 327 -13.37 5.81 -15.94
C ALA A 327 -14.33 5.96 -14.75
N SER A 328 -13.88 5.58 -13.56
CA SER A 328 -14.66 5.71 -12.33
C SER A 328 -14.89 7.16 -11.85
N ASP A 329 -14.14 8.14 -12.36
CA ASP A 329 -14.34 9.57 -12.02
C ASP A 329 -15.60 10.14 -12.66
N SER A 330 -16.07 9.53 -13.77
CA SER A 330 -17.26 9.98 -14.52
C SER A 330 -18.56 9.33 -14.04
N ALA A 331 -18.50 8.43 -13.07
CA ALA A 331 -19.64 7.64 -12.59
C ALA A 331 -20.28 8.24 -11.31
N GLN A 332 -20.28 9.59 -11.20
CA GLN A 332 -20.98 10.35 -10.14
C GLN A 332 -22.40 10.71 -10.56
#